data_3364f4f37fa4dad115e3fedd49507058
#
_entry.id   3364f4f37fa4dad115e3fedd49507058
#
_cell.length_a   1.000
_cell.length_b   1.000
_cell.length_c   1.000
_cell.angle_alpha   90.00
_cell.angle_beta   90.00
_cell.angle_gamma   90.00
#
_symmetry.space_group_name_H-M   'P 1'
#
loop_
_entity.id
_entity.type
_entity.pdbx_description
1 polymer ?
#
loop_
_entity_poly.entity_id
_entity_poly.type
_entity_poly.pdbx_seq_one_letter_code
_entity_poly.pdbx_strand_id
1 'polypeptide(L)'
;MSAGTATPGYSRGMSVGAAKFWIGDTWPIGTLLVTYEARDQVWQRAGERRRAELGKFLKARRARLSPGDFGMPPGARRRTPGLRREEVALLAGVGVTWYTWLEQGRQINASTQVLDAVARTLRLDRAEREHLYRLAEATPLRAECARLVVPDTIREIVHSLDPLPASLINSRFDLLMSNRASEELFWEWHTMPCIHRNTLWCCMPCIHRNTLWCCVTEPSARGKFAEYDSQIRYMVARLRGAYGRHVGDPDWEEDIRRLAGMSREFAELWARHEVAEAEPRNLTYLHPRAGPLSLAVSELNLPDLPEARVVVHTPRDDDTRAKMPLTRRKPML
;
A
#
# COMPACT_ATOMS: atom_id res chain seq x y z
N MET A 1 -41.26 -34.45 -58.75
CA MET A 1 -40.45 -35.54 -58.17
C MET A 1 -38.98 -35.06 -58.19
N SER A 2 -38.31 -35.22 -57.14
CA SER A 2 -36.87 -35.03 -56.88
C SER A 2 -36.46 -33.66 -56.32
N ALA A 3 -36.22 -33.71 -55.03
CA ALA A 3 -35.72 -32.64 -54.21
C ALA A 3 -34.18 -32.51 -54.34
N GLY A 4 -33.70 -31.29 -54.48
CA GLY A 4 -32.28 -30.94 -54.42
C GLY A 4 -31.99 -30.28 -53.10
N THR A 5 -31.17 -30.96 -52.29
CA THR A 5 -30.69 -30.48 -51.02
C THR A 5 -29.53 -29.49 -51.20
N ALA A 6 -29.73 -28.26 -50.81
CA ALA A 6 -28.65 -27.28 -50.69
C ALA A 6 -28.20 -27.16 -49.24
N THR A 7 -26.91 -27.36 -49.01
CA THR A 7 -26.21 -27.18 -47.72
C THR A 7 -25.93 -25.69 -47.49
N PRO A 8 -26.22 -25.12 -46.30
CA PRO A 8 -25.79 -23.74 -46.04
C PRO A 8 -24.39 -23.70 -45.41
N GLY A 9 -23.61 -22.84 -46.01
CA GLY A 9 -22.23 -22.52 -45.53
C GLY A 9 -22.23 -21.84 -44.15
N TYR A 10 -21.35 -22.32 -43.33
CA TYR A 10 -21.05 -21.74 -42.00
C TYR A 10 -20.28 -20.44 -42.16
N SER A 11 -20.90 -19.29 -42.00
CA SER A 11 -20.22 -18.04 -41.72
C SER A 11 -20.14 -17.82 -40.23
N ARG A 12 -18.92 -17.88 -39.70
CA ARG A 12 -18.62 -17.50 -38.31
C ARG A 12 -18.79 -15.98 -38.13
N GLY A 13 -19.95 -15.58 -37.63
CA GLY A 13 -20.17 -14.26 -37.04
C GLY A 13 -20.22 -14.40 -35.51
N MET A 14 -19.13 -14.07 -34.80
CA MET A 14 -19.20 -13.95 -33.35
C MET A 14 -19.91 -12.64 -33.01
N SER A 15 -21.19 -12.75 -32.58
CA SER A 15 -21.90 -11.63 -31.97
C SER A 15 -21.46 -11.47 -30.51
N VAL A 16 -20.88 -10.33 -30.22
CA VAL A 16 -20.57 -9.90 -28.85
C VAL A 16 -21.87 -9.46 -28.19
N GLY A 17 -22.31 -10.18 -27.15
CA GLY A 17 -23.47 -9.85 -26.37
C GLY A 17 -23.28 -8.60 -25.56
N ALA A 18 -24.03 -7.55 -25.85
CA ALA A 18 -24.14 -6.37 -25.03
C ALA A 18 -25.07 -6.66 -23.85
N ALA A 19 -24.55 -6.75 -22.62
CA ALA A 19 -25.36 -6.77 -21.42
C ALA A 19 -25.91 -5.36 -21.16
N LYS A 20 -27.20 -5.16 -21.36
CA LYS A 20 -27.90 -3.92 -20.96
C LYS A 20 -28.30 -4.02 -19.50
N PHE A 21 -27.68 -3.21 -18.65
CA PHE A 21 -28.19 -2.93 -17.30
C PHE A 21 -29.13 -1.72 -17.37
N TRP A 22 -30.40 -1.94 -17.02
CA TRP A 22 -31.39 -0.89 -16.83
C TRP A 22 -31.24 -0.31 -15.43
N ILE A 23 -30.95 0.98 -15.32
CA ILE A 23 -31.14 1.80 -14.11
C ILE A 23 -31.92 3.03 -14.54
N GLY A 24 -33.03 3.29 -13.81
CA GLY A 24 -34.10 4.19 -14.13
C GLY A 24 -33.73 5.61 -14.62
N ASP A 25 -34.67 6.16 -15.35
CA ASP A 25 -34.68 7.47 -16.03
C ASP A 25 -34.24 8.61 -15.11
N THR A 26 -33.08 9.27 -15.38
CA THR A 26 -32.87 10.73 -15.29
C THR A 26 -31.43 11.24 -15.42
N TRP A 27 -30.44 10.49 -15.96
CA TRP A 27 -29.13 11.09 -16.31
C TRP A 27 -28.63 10.51 -17.64
N PRO A 28 -28.10 11.35 -18.57
CA PRO A 28 -27.47 10.82 -19.77
C PRO A 28 -26.12 10.21 -19.38
N ILE A 29 -26.13 8.92 -19.04
CA ILE A 29 -24.90 8.16 -18.89
C ILE A 29 -24.45 7.82 -20.29
N GLY A 30 -23.39 8.51 -20.74
CA GLY A 30 -22.67 8.09 -21.93
C GLY A 30 -22.28 6.62 -21.77
N THR A 31 -22.70 5.81 -22.72
CA THR A 31 -22.39 4.38 -22.77
C THR A 31 -20.89 4.22 -22.85
N LEU A 32 -20.21 3.97 -21.72
CA LEU A 32 -18.83 3.53 -21.68
C LEU A 32 -18.79 2.09 -22.21
N LEU A 33 -18.78 1.94 -23.53
CA LEU A 33 -18.29 0.73 -24.19
C LEU A 33 -16.81 0.62 -23.89
N VAL A 34 -16.45 0.07 -22.72
CA VAL A 34 -15.10 -0.39 -22.49
C VAL A 34 -14.93 -1.60 -23.37
N THR A 35 -14.39 -1.38 -24.57
CA THR A 35 -14.06 -2.45 -25.50
C THR A 35 -13.04 -3.37 -24.86
N TYR A 36 -13.06 -4.65 -25.22
CA TYR A 36 -12.09 -5.65 -24.74
C TYR A 36 -10.64 -5.17 -24.92
N GLU A 37 -10.37 -4.47 -26.02
CA GLU A 37 -9.07 -3.83 -26.33
C GLU A 37 -8.65 -2.75 -25.32
N ALA A 38 -9.58 -1.94 -24.82
CA ALA A 38 -9.27 -0.94 -23.78
C ALA A 38 -8.92 -1.61 -22.46
N ARG A 39 -9.56 -2.73 -22.12
CA ARG A 39 -9.21 -3.54 -20.93
C ARG A 39 -7.81 -4.14 -21.06
N ASP A 40 -7.47 -4.73 -22.18
CA ASP A 40 -6.13 -5.29 -22.41
C ASP A 40 -5.03 -4.24 -22.33
N GLN A 41 -5.27 -3.04 -22.86
CA GLN A 41 -4.33 -1.92 -22.73
C GLN A 41 -4.11 -1.47 -21.29
N VAL A 42 -5.16 -1.44 -20.46
CA VAL A 42 -5.04 -1.12 -19.02
C VAL A 42 -4.18 -2.16 -18.31
N TRP A 43 -4.42 -3.46 -18.57
CA TRP A 43 -3.64 -4.54 -17.97
C TRP A 43 -2.18 -4.57 -18.42
N GLN A 44 -1.92 -4.31 -19.70
CA GLN A 44 -0.56 -4.20 -20.21
C GLN A 44 0.20 -3.05 -19.52
N ARG A 45 -0.42 -1.87 -19.41
CA ARG A 45 0.17 -0.72 -18.71
C ARG A 45 0.41 -0.99 -17.22
N ALA A 46 -0.50 -1.67 -16.54
CA ALA A 46 -0.31 -2.07 -15.13
C ALA A 46 0.89 -3.04 -15.00
N GLY A 47 1.02 -4.01 -15.90
CA GLY A 47 2.18 -4.91 -15.96
C GLY A 47 3.50 -4.18 -16.21
N GLU A 48 3.53 -3.21 -17.12
CA GLU A 48 4.70 -2.38 -17.39
C GLU A 48 5.12 -1.55 -16.17
N ARG A 49 4.16 -0.90 -15.51
CA ARG A 49 4.42 -0.11 -14.28
C ARG A 49 4.97 -0.98 -13.17
N ARG A 50 4.40 -2.17 -12.95
CA ARG A 50 4.89 -3.11 -11.94
C ARG A 50 6.32 -3.57 -12.23
N ARG A 51 6.65 -3.90 -13.48
CA ARG A 51 8.02 -4.25 -13.87
C ARG A 51 8.99 -3.07 -13.72
N ALA A 52 8.55 -1.86 -14.02
CA ALA A 52 9.34 -0.66 -13.80
C ALA A 52 9.60 -0.42 -12.30
N GLU A 53 8.59 -0.66 -11.44
CA GLU A 53 8.75 -0.55 -9.98
C GLU A 53 9.69 -1.63 -9.44
N LEU A 54 9.61 -2.87 -9.94
CA LEU A 54 10.57 -3.93 -9.64
C LEU A 54 12.00 -3.49 -9.95
N GLY A 55 12.21 -2.90 -11.13
CA GLY A 55 13.54 -2.40 -11.53
C GLY A 55 14.06 -1.31 -10.60
N LYS A 56 13.21 -0.36 -10.20
CA LYS A 56 13.58 0.69 -9.23
C LYS A 56 13.93 0.11 -7.86
N PHE A 57 13.13 -0.84 -7.38
CA PHE A 57 13.37 -1.53 -6.13
C PHE A 57 14.71 -2.24 -6.12
N LEU A 58 14.98 -3.08 -7.13
CA LEU A 58 16.26 -3.80 -7.26
C LEU A 58 17.46 -2.85 -7.31
N LYS A 59 17.36 -1.77 -8.09
CA LYS A 59 18.40 -0.74 -8.16
C LYS A 59 18.67 -0.09 -6.81
N ALA A 60 17.62 0.22 -6.05
CA ALA A 60 17.75 0.82 -4.71
C ALA A 60 18.43 -0.16 -3.74
N ARG A 61 18.06 -1.46 -3.77
CA ARG A 61 18.68 -2.49 -2.91
C ARG A 61 20.14 -2.72 -3.26
N ARG A 62 20.48 -2.82 -4.55
CA ARG A 62 21.85 -2.94 -5.05
C ARG A 62 22.75 -1.77 -4.64
N ALA A 63 22.21 -0.57 -4.61
CA ALA A 63 22.95 0.63 -4.24
C ALA A 63 23.37 0.66 -2.76
N ARG A 64 22.72 -0.10 -1.88
CA ARG A 64 23.04 -0.18 -0.44
C ARG A 64 24.25 -1.06 -0.13
N LEU A 65 24.63 -1.94 -1.04
CA LEU A 65 25.66 -2.96 -0.83
C LEU A 65 26.99 -2.51 -1.43
N SER A 66 28.08 -2.79 -0.74
CA SER A 66 29.43 -2.53 -1.24
C SER A 66 30.12 -3.85 -1.68
N PRO A 67 31.10 -3.80 -2.58
CA PRO A 67 31.89 -4.99 -2.92
C PRO A 67 32.63 -5.57 -1.71
N GLY A 68 33.03 -4.72 -0.77
CA GLY A 68 33.69 -5.15 0.47
C GLY A 68 32.81 -6.08 1.30
N ASP A 69 31.47 -5.93 1.23
CA ASP A 69 30.51 -6.81 1.92
C ASP A 69 30.57 -8.28 1.42
N PHE A 70 31.21 -8.48 0.27
CA PHE A 70 31.35 -9.80 -0.41
C PHE A 70 32.82 -10.20 -0.60
N GLY A 71 33.74 -9.55 0.10
CA GLY A 71 35.19 -9.84 -0.01
C GLY A 71 35.79 -9.49 -1.38
N MET A 72 35.10 -8.69 -2.19
CA MET A 72 35.62 -8.26 -3.48
C MET A 72 36.54 -7.03 -3.33
N PRO A 73 37.64 -6.96 -4.07
CA PRO A 73 38.54 -5.82 -3.98
C PRO A 73 37.85 -4.53 -4.44
N PRO A 74 38.13 -3.40 -3.79
CA PRO A 74 37.60 -2.11 -4.22
C PRO A 74 38.16 -1.80 -5.61
N GLY A 75 37.29 -1.87 -6.62
CA GLY A 75 37.68 -1.58 -8.00
C GLY A 75 38.11 -0.13 -8.18
N ALA A 76 39.24 0.09 -8.91
CA ALA A 76 39.72 1.40 -9.25
C ALA A 76 38.63 2.21 -10.01
N ARG A 77 38.40 3.48 -9.58
CA ARG A 77 37.46 4.45 -10.19
C ARG A 77 36.00 3.97 -10.28
N ARG A 78 35.32 3.85 -9.13
CA ARG A 78 33.86 3.63 -9.12
C ARG A 78 33.12 4.95 -9.34
N ARG A 79 32.28 4.99 -10.40
CA ARG A 79 31.36 6.12 -10.68
C ARG A 79 29.99 5.95 -10.04
N THR A 80 29.64 4.74 -9.59
CA THR A 80 28.33 4.40 -9.00
C THR A 80 28.52 3.90 -7.57
N PRO A 81 27.73 4.40 -6.60
CA PRO A 81 27.66 3.79 -5.29
C PRO A 81 27.05 2.39 -5.39
N GLY A 82 27.51 1.49 -4.53
CA GLY A 82 26.96 0.13 -4.45
C GLY A 82 27.58 -0.87 -5.43
N LEU A 83 26.97 -2.07 -5.48
CA LEU A 83 27.37 -3.13 -6.42
C LEU A 83 27.03 -2.75 -7.86
N ARG A 84 27.86 -3.22 -8.81
CA ARG A 84 27.55 -3.16 -10.25
C ARG A 84 26.58 -4.28 -10.62
N ARG A 85 25.87 -4.14 -11.75
CA ARG A 85 24.96 -5.20 -12.27
C ARG A 85 25.68 -6.51 -12.50
N GLU A 86 26.90 -6.42 -13.05
CA GLU A 86 27.77 -7.58 -13.32
C GLU A 86 28.14 -8.30 -12.00
N GLU A 87 28.41 -7.54 -10.95
CA GLU A 87 28.74 -8.09 -9.64
C GLU A 87 27.54 -8.82 -9.00
N VAL A 88 26.34 -8.23 -9.08
CA VAL A 88 25.11 -8.89 -8.60
C VAL A 88 24.83 -10.16 -9.42
N ALA A 89 24.93 -10.08 -10.74
CA ALA A 89 24.68 -11.21 -11.62
C ALA A 89 25.64 -12.37 -11.32
N LEU A 90 26.95 -12.08 -11.14
CA LEU A 90 27.97 -13.06 -10.76
C LEU A 90 27.64 -13.72 -9.40
N LEU A 91 27.33 -12.91 -8.39
CA LEU A 91 27.04 -13.40 -7.03
C LEU A 91 25.73 -14.19 -6.98
N ALA A 92 24.74 -13.83 -7.77
CA ALA A 92 23.45 -14.52 -7.86
C ALA A 92 23.50 -15.77 -8.77
N GLY A 93 24.59 -15.96 -9.52
CA GLY A 93 24.69 -17.08 -10.47
C GLY A 93 23.76 -16.95 -11.66
N VAL A 94 23.46 -15.70 -12.10
CA VAL A 94 22.57 -15.40 -13.24
C VAL A 94 23.31 -14.67 -14.35
N GLY A 95 22.77 -14.71 -15.56
CA GLY A 95 23.35 -13.95 -16.68
C GLY A 95 23.27 -12.44 -16.46
N VAL A 96 24.36 -11.70 -16.78
CA VAL A 96 24.42 -10.23 -16.65
C VAL A 96 23.33 -9.56 -17.47
N THR A 97 23.10 -10.04 -18.69
CA THR A 97 22.05 -9.54 -19.58
C THR A 97 20.66 -9.75 -18.98
N TRP A 98 20.42 -10.93 -18.39
CA TRP A 98 19.17 -11.27 -17.75
C TRP A 98 18.89 -10.36 -16.54
N TYR A 99 19.87 -10.18 -15.63
CA TYR A 99 19.71 -9.27 -14.48
C TYR A 99 19.52 -7.82 -14.93
N THR A 100 20.22 -7.41 -15.98
CA THR A 100 20.05 -6.07 -16.57
C THR A 100 18.63 -5.87 -17.07
N TRP A 101 18.04 -6.86 -17.75
CA TRP A 101 16.66 -6.79 -18.22
C TRP A 101 15.65 -6.75 -17.07
N LEU A 102 15.89 -7.53 -16.01
CA LEU A 102 15.07 -7.49 -14.81
C LEU A 102 15.09 -6.09 -14.16
N GLU A 103 16.27 -5.50 -13.99
CA GLU A 103 16.43 -4.15 -13.42
C GLU A 103 15.89 -3.04 -14.35
N GLN A 104 15.81 -3.29 -15.66
CA GLN A 104 15.20 -2.39 -16.63
C GLN A 104 13.67 -2.53 -16.73
N GLY A 105 13.08 -3.49 -16.03
CA GLY A 105 11.64 -3.76 -16.08
C GLY A 105 11.17 -4.39 -17.38
N ARG A 106 12.07 -5.08 -18.12
CA ARG A 106 11.68 -5.83 -19.33
C ARG A 106 10.84 -7.06 -18.94
N GLN A 107 10.00 -7.47 -19.87
CA GLN A 107 9.21 -8.69 -19.69
C GLN A 107 10.12 -9.92 -19.81
N ILE A 108 10.42 -10.51 -18.68
CA ILE A 108 11.18 -11.76 -18.56
C ILE A 108 10.51 -12.66 -17.53
N ASN A 109 10.57 -13.97 -17.77
CA ASN A 109 10.09 -14.94 -16.79
C ASN A 109 11.20 -15.19 -15.76
N ALA A 110 10.94 -14.79 -14.52
CA ALA A 110 11.82 -15.05 -13.41
C ALA A 110 11.30 -16.27 -12.61
N SER A 111 12.06 -17.36 -12.58
CA SER A 111 11.69 -18.48 -11.72
C SER A 111 11.91 -18.11 -10.25
N THR A 112 11.18 -18.78 -9.37
CA THR A 112 11.32 -18.62 -7.90
C THR A 112 12.77 -18.81 -7.45
N GLN A 113 13.47 -19.80 -8.01
CA GLN A 113 14.90 -20.05 -7.70
C GLN A 113 15.79 -18.86 -8.02
N VAL A 114 15.55 -18.20 -9.15
CA VAL A 114 16.33 -17.05 -9.58
C VAL A 114 16.01 -15.82 -8.70
N LEU A 115 14.74 -15.61 -8.39
CA LEU A 115 14.35 -14.55 -7.45
C LEU A 115 14.95 -14.76 -6.05
N ASP A 116 15.00 -16.02 -5.56
CA ASP A 116 15.66 -16.37 -4.31
C ASP A 116 17.17 -16.08 -4.35
N ALA A 117 17.84 -16.40 -5.43
CA ALA A 117 19.27 -16.13 -5.60
C ALA A 117 19.55 -14.62 -5.58
N VAL A 118 18.74 -13.83 -6.29
CA VAL A 118 18.82 -12.36 -6.28
C VAL A 118 18.52 -11.81 -4.89
N ALA A 119 17.49 -12.31 -4.20
CA ALA A 119 17.13 -11.89 -2.86
C ALA A 119 18.26 -12.13 -1.84
N ARG A 120 18.90 -13.31 -1.88
CA ARG A 120 20.06 -13.62 -1.04
C ARG A 120 21.25 -12.71 -1.33
N THR A 121 21.57 -12.52 -2.62
CA THR A 121 22.66 -11.65 -3.05
C THR A 121 22.46 -10.22 -2.62
N LEU A 122 21.24 -9.70 -2.74
CA LEU A 122 20.91 -8.35 -2.32
C LEU A 122 20.67 -8.22 -0.80
N ARG A 123 20.83 -9.33 -0.04
CA ARG A 123 20.62 -9.39 1.43
C ARG A 123 19.25 -8.82 1.81
N LEU A 124 18.21 -9.20 1.03
CA LEU A 124 16.86 -8.76 1.30
C LEU A 124 16.35 -9.39 2.60
N ASP A 125 15.77 -8.57 3.46
CA ASP A 125 15.01 -9.04 4.61
C ASP A 125 13.70 -9.72 4.18
N ARG A 126 12.91 -10.18 5.15
CA ARG A 126 11.65 -10.88 4.86
C ARG A 126 10.66 -9.99 4.11
N ALA A 127 10.46 -8.74 4.57
CA ALA A 127 9.54 -7.79 3.95
C ALA A 127 9.95 -7.46 2.51
N GLU A 128 11.24 -7.22 2.30
CA GLU A 128 11.84 -6.91 1.01
C GLU A 128 11.73 -8.10 0.04
N ARG A 129 11.91 -9.34 0.55
CA ARG A 129 11.76 -10.56 -0.24
C ARG A 129 10.31 -10.75 -0.68
N GLU A 130 9.35 -10.60 0.23
CA GLU A 130 7.93 -10.69 -0.13
C GLU A 130 7.52 -9.60 -1.12
N HIS A 131 8.06 -8.38 -0.98
CA HIS A 131 7.84 -7.31 -1.93
C HIS A 131 8.41 -7.61 -3.32
N LEU A 132 9.63 -8.20 -3.38
CA LEU A 132 10.22 -8.68 -4.63
C LEU A 132 9.30 -9.66 -5.35
N TYR A 133 8.78 -10.68 -4.64
CA TYR A 133 7.86 -11.66 -5.23
C TYR A 133 6.56 -11.01 -5.69
N ARG A 134 5.96 -10.13 -4.90
CA ARG A 134 4.74 -9.41 -5.29
C ARG A 134 4.93 -8.60 -6.58
N LEU A 135 6.08 -7.95 -6.74
CA LEU A 135 6.39 -7.20 -7.96
C LEU A 135 6.72 -8.09 -9.16
N ALA A 136 7.29 -9.28 -8.92
CA ALA A 136 7.64 -10.24 -9.96
C ALA A 136 6.45 -11.07 -10.43
N GLU A 137 5.43 -11.29 -9.59
CA GLU A 137 4.23 -12.05 -9.93
C GLU A 137 3.42 -11.37 -11.03
N ALA A 138 3.14 -12.12 -12.09
CA ALA A 138 2.42 -11.63 -13.27
C ALA A 138 0.89 -11.62 -13.12
N THR A 139 0.35 -12.08 -11.98
CA THR A 139 -1.09 -12.16 -11.77
C THR A 139 -1.64 -10.79 -11.38
N PRO A 140 -2.43 -10.12 -12.24
CA PRO A 140 -3.11 -8.92 -11.83
C PRO A 140 -4.15 -9.30 -10.78
N LEU A 141 -4.01 -8.80 -9.54
CA LEU A 141 -5.13 -8.75 -8.63
C LEU A 141 -6.24 -7.96 -9.33
N ARG A 142 -7.41 -8.56 -9.48
CA ARG A 142 -8.60 -7.81 -9.83
C ARG A 142 -8.75 -6.73 -8.76
N ALA A 143 -8.42 -5.50 -9.11
CA ALA A 143 -8.82 -4.34 -8.34
C ALA A 143 -10.34 -4.22 -8.48
N GLU A 144 -11.07 -5.00 -7.70
CA GLU A 144 -12.42 -4.63 -7.36
C GLU A 144 -12.28 -3.45 -6.41
N CYS A 145 -12.47 -2.23 -6.93
CA CYS A 145 -12.86 -1.06 -6.15
C CYS A 145 -14.25 -1.29 -5.53
N ALA A 146 -14.43 -2.43 -4.86
CA ALA A 146 -15.56 -2.63 -3.97
C ALA A 146 -15.24 -1.77 -2.73
N ARG A 147 -16.11 -0.80 -2.42
CA ARG A 147 -16.16 -0.20 -1.08
C ARG A 147 -16.07 -1.34 -0.09
N LEU A 148 -15.00 -1.37 0.69
CA LEU A 148 -14.77 -2.42 1.68
C LEU A 148 -15.95 -2.37 2.66
N VAL A 149 -16.91 -3.28 2.52
CA VAL A 149 -18.03 -3.38 3.44
C VAL A 149 -17.52 -4.11 4.67
N VAL A 150 -17.47 -3.40 5.79
CA VAL A 150 -17.06 -3.98 7.07
C VAL A 150 -18.17 -4.90 7.57
N PRO A 151 -17.95 -6.22 7.71
CA PRO A 151 -18.92 -7.14 8.28
C PRO A 151 -19.33 -6.75 9.70
N ASP A 152 -20.58 -7.01 10.07
CA ASP A 152 -21.09 -6.67 11.40
C ASP A 152 -20.32 -7.40 12.51
N THR A 153 -19.87 -8.64 12.26
CA THR A 153 -19.03 -9.40 13.18
C THR A 153 -17.71 -8.69 13.50
N ILE A 154 -17.05 -8.11 12.49
CA ILE A 154 -15.81 -7.33 12.70
C ILE A 154 -16.12 -6.04 13.45
N ARG A 155 -17.26 -5.43 13.17
CA ARG A 155 -17.72 -4.24 13.90
C ARG A 155 -17.92 -4.54 15.38
N GLU A 156 -18.58 -5.63 15.70
CA GLU A 156 -18.78 -6.08 17.08
C GLU A 156 -17.45 -6.37 17.80
N ILE A 157 -16.52 -7.05 17.12
CA ILE A 157 -15.17 -7.33 17.66
C ILE A 157 -14.47 -6.02 18.03
N VAL A 158 -14.40 -5.05 17.10
CA VAL A 158 -13.71 -3.78 17.36
C VAL A 158 -14.34 -3.00 18.50
N HIS A 159 -15.68 -2.99 18.61
CA HIS A 159 -16.37 -2.34 19.72
C HIS A 159 -16.16 -3.07 21.06
N SER A 160 -16.11 -4.40 21.03
CA SER A 160 -15.89 -5.22 22.24
C SER A 160 -14.48 -5.09 22.82
N LEU A 161 -13.53 -4.53 22.05
CA LEU A 161 -12.20 -4.23 22.56
C LEU A 161 -12.15 -3.04 23.51
N ASP A 162 -13.24 -2.24 23.66
CA ASP A 162 -13.29 -1.23 24.72
C ASP A 162 -13.02 -1.88 26.10
N PRO A 163 -12.17 -1.28 26.95
CA PRO A 163 -11.61 0.07 26.91
C PRO A 163 -10.26 0.21 26.18
N LEU A 164 -9.78 -0.77 25.45
CA LEU A 164 -8.56 -0.62 24.66
C LEU A 164 -8.87 0.15 23.37
N PRO A 165 -8.11 1.21 23.03
CA PRO A 165 -8.27 1.92 21.79
C PRO A 165 -8.02 0.99 20.59
N ALA A 166 -9.03 0.77 19.76
CA ALA A 166 -8.98 -0.11 18.61
C ALA A 166 -9.58 0.57 17.38
N SER A 167 -8.94 0.37 16.24
CA SER A 167 -9.34 0.95 14.96
C SER A 167 -9.15 -0.07 13.84
N LEU A 168 -10.09 -0.14 12.90
CA LEU A 168 -9.96 -0.88 11.65
C LEU A 168 -9.45 0.07 10.59
N ILE A 169 -8.29 -0.23 10.00
CA ILE A 169 -7.69 0.55 8.92
C ILE A 169 -7.40 -0.35 7.72
N ASN A 170 -7.46 0.22 6.51
CA ASN A 170 -7.09 -0.52 5.30
C ASN A 170 -5.58 -0.40 4.98
N SER A 171 -5.16 -1.05 3.89
CA SER A 171 -3.77 -1.04 3.43
C SER A 171 -3.25 0.34 3.01
N ARG A 172 -4.14 1.30 2.69
CA ARG A 172 -3.82 2.71 2.40
C ARG A 172 -3.81 3.60 3.64
N PHE A 173 -4.04 3.05 4.83
CA PHE A 173 -4.20 3.76 6.09
C PHE A 173 -5.51 4.55 6.23
N ASP A 174 -6.53 4.26 5.39
CA ASP A 174 -7.85 4.83 5.61
C ASP A 174 -8.49 4.21 6.86
N LEU A 175 -9.01 5.05 7.74
CA LEU A 175 -9.74 4.64 8.93
C LEU A 175 -11.17 4.22 8.51
N LEU A 176 -11.45 2.92 8.58
CA LEU A 176 -12.75 2.36 8.24
C LEU A 176 -13.74 2.47 9.40
N MET A 177 -13.26 2.21 10.60
CA MET A 177 -14.01 2.39 11.84
C MET A 177 -13.07 2.46 13.06
N SER A 178 -13.59 2.93 14.18
CA SER A 178 -12.91 2.95 15.48
C SER A 178 -13.89 2.65 16.59
N ASN A 179 -13.38 2.16 17.73
CA ASN A 179 -14.18 2.08 18.94
C ASN A 179 -14.12 3.40 19.71
N ARG A 180 -14.95 3.50 20.73
CA ARG A 180 -15.06 4.71 21.56
C ARG A 180 -13.73 5.09 22.21
N ALA A 181 -12.97 4.12 22.74
CA ALA A 181 -11.69 4.40 23.36
C ALA A 181 -10.67 5.01 22.37
N SER A 182 -10.66 4.55 21.11
CA SER A 182 -9.81 5.12 20.06
C SER A 182 -10.24 6.54 19.68
N GLU A 183 -11.55 6.79 19.57
CA GLU A 183 -12.07 8.13 19.26
C GLU A 183 -11.75 9.14 20.37
N GLU A 184 -11.79 8.71 21.63
CA GLU A 184 -11.47 9.56 22.78
C GLU A 184 -9.95 9.79 22.91
N LEU A 185 -9.13 8.77 22.66
CA LEU A 185 -7.66 8.89 22.70
C LEU A 185 -7.14 9.83 21.60
N PHE A 186 -7.65 9.67 20.39
CA PHE A 186 -7.23 10.42 19.21
C PHE A 186 -8.28 11.47 18.77
N TRP A 187 -9.05 12.02 19.73
CA TRP A 187 -10.18 12.90 19.46
C TRP A 187 -9.83 14.09 18.55
N GLU A 188 -8.63 14.64 18.63
CA GLU A 188 -8.20 15.76 17.80
C GLU A 188 -8.18 15.39 16.30
N TRP A 189 -7.86 14.14 15.98
CA TRP A 189 -7.84 13.66 14.60
C TRP A 189 -9.25 13.44 14.06
N HIS A 190 -10.19 13.10 14.94
CA HIS A 190 -11.60 12.93 14.58
C HIS A 190 -12.35 14.26 14.46
N THR A 191 -11.85 15.32 15.12
CA THR A 191 -12.49 16.64 15.14
C THR A 191 -11.84 17.66 14.20
N MET A 192 -10.75 17.31 13.50
CA MET A 192 -10.11 18.21 12.53
C MET A 192 -11.13 18.66 11.48
N PRO A 193 -11.28 20.00 11.27
CA PRO A 193 -12.18 20.49 10.25
C PRO A 193 -11.69 20.05 8.87
N CYS A 194 -12.60 19.51 8.06
CA CYS A 194 -12.34 19.24 6.66
C CYS A 194 -11.98 20.55 5.94
N ILE A 195 -10.69 20.83 5.76
CA ILE A 195 -10.19 22.07 5.15
C ILE A 195 -10.68 22.22 3.70
N HIS A 196 -11.09 21.13 3.07
CA HIS A 196 -11.58 21.09 1.71
C HIS A 196 -13.09 20.87 1.63
N ARG A 197 -13.89 21.78 2.20
CA ARG A 197 -15.33 21.86 1.93
C ARG A 197 -15.60 22.32 0.48
N ASN A 198 -15.01 21.69 -0.50
CA ASN A 198 -15.43 21.88 -1.87
C ASN A 198 -16.44 20.78 -2.21
N THR A 199 -17.67 21.16 -2.53
CA THR A 199 -18.82 20.28 -2.72
C THR A 199 -18.64 19.18 -3.77
N LEU A 200 -17.68 19.31 -4.68
CA LEU A 200 -17.30 18.30 -5.66
C LEU A 200 -16.46 17.15 -5.08
N TRP A 201 -15.87 17.31 -3.88
CA TRP A 201 -15.00 16.34 -3.23
C TRP A 201 -15.69 15.57 -2.10
N CYS A 202 -16.94 15.90 -1.79
CA CYS A 202 -17.70 15.28 -0.71
C CYS A 202 -18.12 13.82 -1.01
N CYS A 203 -17.93 13.34 -2.24
CA CYS A 203 -18.22 11.94 -2.65
C CYS A 203 -17.01 11.02 -2.55
N MET A 204 -15.81 11.56 -2.27
CA MET A 204 -14.64 10.74 -1.96
C MET A 204 -14.62 10.40 -0.46
N PRO A 205 -14.15 9.19 -0.07
CA PRO A 205 -13.91 8.89 1.34
C PRO A 205 -13.03 9.98 1.91
N CYS A 206 -13.50 10.63 2.99
CA CYS A 206 -12.84 11.81 3.55
C CYS A 206 -11.34 11.53 3.76
N ILE A 207 -10.48 12.24 3.03
CA ILE A 207 -9.01 12.25 3.19
C ILE A 207 -8.62 12.38 4.67
N HIS A 208 -9.44 13.03 5.49
CA HIS A 208 -9.29 13.23 6.93
C HIS A 208 -9.44 11.95 7.78
N ARG A 209 -9.84 10.84 7.20
CA ARG A 209 -9.83 9.53 7.84
C ARG A 209 -8.61 8.69 7.46
N ASN A 210 -7.66 9.24 6.73
CA ASN A 210 -6.42 8.55 6.41
C ASN A 210 -5.33 8.97 7.41
N THR A 211 -4.89 8.03 8.24
CA THR A 211 -3.94 8.31 9.32
C THR A 211 -2.56 8.71 8.82
N LEU A 212 -2.07 8.13 7.72
CA LEU A 212 -0.79 8.53 7.12
C LEU A 212 -0.87 9.94 6.53
N TRP A 213 -1.96 10.24 5.82
CA TRP A 213 -2.17 11.57 5.25
C TRP A 213 -2.13 12.63 6.34
N CYS A 214 -2.91 12.45 7.43
CA CYS A 214 -2.90 13.37 8.56
C CYS A 214 -1.50 13.53 9.16
N CYS A 215 -0.74 12.44 9.32
CA CYS A 215 0.61 12.51 9.86
C CYS A 215 1.56 13.37 9.01
N VAL A 216 1.51 13.28 7.67
CA VAL A 216 2.50 13.93 6.79
C VAL A 216 2.07 15.31 6.29
N THR A 217 0.78 15.67 6.37
CA THR A 217 0.29 16.96 5.87
C THR A 217 -0.08 17.95 6.97
N GLU A 218 -0.41 17.46 8.19
CA GLU A 218 -0.81 18.32 9.29
C GLU A 218 0.39 18.74 10.14
N PRO A 219 0.70 20.07 10.23
CA PRO A 219 1.85 20.55 11.01
C PRO A 219 1.82 20.14 12.49
N SER A 220 0.63 20.03 13.07
CA SER A 220 0.44 19.62 14.47
C SER A 220 0.78 18.15 14.73
N ALA A 221 0.78 17.30 13.71
CA ALA A 221 1.05 15.87 13.85
C ALA A 221 2.48 15.58 14.35
N ARG A 222 3.45 16.43 13.97
CA ARG A 222 4.85 16.32 14.43
C ARG A 222 4.98 16.35 15.93
N GLY A 223 4.17 17.16 16.62
CA GLY A 223 4.15 17.25 18.08
C GLY A 223 3.31 16.18 18.79
N LYS A 224 2.71 15.22 18.06
CA LYS A 224 1.87 14.17 18.65
C LYS A 224 2.64 12.91 19.01
N PHE A 225 3.79 12.69 18.42
CA PHE A 225 4.60 11.49 18.63
C PHE A 225 6.01 11.89 19.06
N ALA A 226 6.52 11.28 20.14
CA ALA A 226 7.89 11.55 20.58
C ALA A 226 8.91 11.10 19.51
N GLU A 227 8.63 9.96 18.85
CA GLU A 227 9.47 9.39 17.80
C GLU A 227 8.86 9.59 16.40
N TYR A 228 8.42 10.81 16.08
CA TYR A 228 7.69 11.11 14.84
C TYR A 228 8.40 10.61 13.58
N ASP A 229 9.68 10.91 13.40
CA ASP A 229 10.43 10.56 12.18
C ASP A 229 10.51 9.03 11.96
N SER A 230 10.66 8.26 13.03
CA SER A 230 10.63 6.80 12.99
C SER A 230 9.24 6.28 12.61
N GLN A 231 8.20 6.88 13.18
CA GLN A 231 6.82 6.51 12.92
C GLN A 231 6.43 6.74 11.45
N ILE A 232 6.78 7.90 10.88
CA ILE A 232 6.47 8.22 9.47
C ILE A 232 7.25 7.32 8.53
N ARG A 233 8.53 7.08 8.80
CA ARG A 233 9.34 6.15 7.99
C ARG A 233 8.70 4.77 7.95
N TYR A 234 8.28 4.24 9.10
CA TYR A 234 7.58 2.97 9.19
C TYR A 234 6.28 2.98 8.38
N MET A 235 5.44 4.00 8.52
CA MET A 235 4.15 4.07 7.81
C MET A 235 4.35 4.14 6.28
N VAL A 236 5.31 4.92 5.80
CA VAL A 236 5.63 5.00 4.36
C VAL A 236 6.17 3.67 3.83
N ALA A 237 7.04 3.00 4.59
CA ALA A 237 7.57 1.68 4.22
C ALA A 237 6.46 0.61 4.19
N ARG A 238 5.51 0.66 5.12
CA ARG A 238 4.31 -0.20 5.13
C ARG A 238 3.41 0.05 3.92
N LEU A 239 3.13 1.33 3.60
CA LEU A 239 2.36 1.70 2.41
C LEU A 239 3.01 1.15 1.14
N ARG A 240 4.34 1.26 1.02
CA ARG A 240 5.07 0.71 -0.13
C ARG A 240 4.96 -0.82 -0.20
N GLY A 241 5.05 -1.51 0.91
CA GLY A 241 4.84 -2.95 0.96
C GLY A 241 3.47 -3.36 0.43
N ALA A 242 2.42 -2.63 0.81
CA ALA A 242 1.06 -2.84 0.32
C ALA A 242 0.91 -2.48 -1.16
N TYR A 243 1.46 -1.34 -1.58
CA TYR A 243 1.42 -0.87 -2.98
C TYR A 243 1.96 -1.88 -3.99
N GLY A 244 2.90 -2.75 -3.59
CA GLY A 244 3.41 -3.80 -4.47
C GLY A 244 2.33 -4.69 -5.09
N ARG A 245 1.16 -4.83 -4.46
CA ARG A 245 -0.02 -5.56 -4.98
C ARG A 245 -0.91 -4.70 -5.89
N HIS A 246 -0.80 -3.38 -5.77
CA HIS A 246 -1.70 -2.40 -6.39
C HIS A 246 -1.00 -1.54 -7.44
N VAL A 247 0.18 -1.94 -7.89
CA VAL A 247 0.93 -1.21 -8.92
C VAL A 247 0.12 -1.19 -10.22
N GLY A 248 -0.17 0.02 -10.71
CA GLY A 248 -1.01 0.25 -11.88
C GLY A 248 -2.48 0.50 -11.56
N ASP A 249 -2.88 0.43 -10.28
CA ASP A 249 -4.20 0.87 -9.82
C ASP A 249 -4.24 2.41 -9.81
N PRO A 250 -5.16 3.03 -10.58
CA PRO A 250 -5.23 4.50 -10.71
C PRO A 250 -5.46 5.22 -9.37
N ASP A 251 -6.26 4.65 -8.47
CA ASP A 251 -6.60 5.25 -7.18
C ASP A 251 -5.38 5.28 -6.26
N TRP A 252 -4.61 4.17 -6.22
CA TRP A 252 -3.37 4.10 -5.46
C TRP A 252 -2.31 5.06 -5.98
N GLU A 253 -2.16 5.14 -7.30
CA GLU A 253 -1.18 6.03 -7.92
C GLU A 253 -1.52 7.50 -7.75
N GLU A 254 -2.82 7.83 -7.77
CA GLU A 254 -3.28 9.19 -7.49
C GLU A 254 -3.00 9.58 -6.05
N ASP A 255 -3.31 8.69 -5.06
CA ASP A 255 -3.05 8.96 -3.66
C ASP A 255 -1.55 9.17 -3.39
N ILE A 256 -0.69 8.30 -3.94
CA ILE A 256 0.77 8.43 -3.79
C ILE A 256 1.26 9.75 -4.43
N ARG A 257 0.76 10.10 -5.61
CA ARG A 257 1.14 11.34 -6.29
C ARG A 257 0.73 12.58 -5.48
N ARG A 258 -0.47 12.56 -4.90
CA ARG A 258 -0.97 13.65 -4.04
C ARG A 258 -0.14 13.78 -2.77
N LEU A 259 0.13 12.67 -2.08
CA LEU A 259 0.98 12.64 -0.88
C LEU A 259 2.37 13.21 -1.19
N ALA A 260 2.98 12.77 -2.29
CA ALA A 260 4.29 13.27 -2.72
C ALA A 260 4.28 14.77 -3.11
N GLY A 261 3.17 15.25 -3.67
CA GLY A 261 3.01 16.67 -4.02
C GLY A 261 2.77 17.56 -2.80
N MET A 262 2.17 17.05 -1.73
CA MET A 262 1.85 17.80 -0.52
C MET A 262 2.91 17.71 0.58
N SER A 263 3.70 16.63 0.61
CA SER A 263 4.73 16.40 1.62
C SER A 263 6.06 16.04 0.98
N ARG A 264 7.02 16.95 1.10
CA ARG A 264 8.41 16.72 0.68
C ARG A 264 9.02 15.54 1.46
N GLU A 265 8.74 15.43 2.76
CA GLU A 265 9.19 14.33 3.61
C GLU A 265 8.67 12.99 3.10
N PHE A 266 7.37 12.90 2.76
CA PHE A 266 6.81 11.70 2.15
C PHE A 266 7.52 11.38 0.82
N ALA A 267 7.71 12.35 -0.06
CA ALA A 267 8.36 12.14 -1.36
C ALA A 267 9.79 11.59 -1.20
N GLU A 268 10.57 12.15 -0.26
CA GLU A 268 11.94 11.70 0.04
C GLU A 268 11.96 10.27 0.61
N LEU A 269 11.06 9.95 1.55
CA LEU A 269 10.93 8.61 2.11
C LEU A 269 10.45 7.60 1.06
N TRP A 270 9.46 7.99 0.24
CA TRP A 270 8.97 7.16 -0.85
C TRP A 270 10.06 6.83 -1.88
N ALA A 271 10.93 7.76 -2.19
CA ALA A 271 12.04 7.57 -3.13
C ALA A 271 13.12 6.58 -2.62
N ARG A 272 13.17 6.26 -1.33
CA ARG A 272 14.11 5.29 -0.74
C ARG A 272 13.75 3.84 -1.01
N HIS A 273 12.53 3.57 -1.47
CA HIS A 273 12.00 2.22 -1.70
C HIS A 273 12.11 1.30 -0.47
N GLU A 274 12.09 1.85 0.73
CA GLU A 274 12.05 1.05 1.96
C GLU A 274 10.69 0.37 2.08
N VAL A 275 10.68 -0.88 2.57
CA VAL A 275 9.48 -1.67 2.86
C VAL A 275 9.55 -2.20 4.28
N ALA A 276 8.40 -2.34 4.92
CA ALA A 276 8.28 -2.92 6.25
C ALA A 276 7.09 -3.86 6.32
N GLU A 277 7.19 -4.85 7.20
CA GLU A 277 6.08 -5.71 7.62
C GLU A 277 5.40 -5.17 8.87
N ALA A 278 4.24 -5.76 9.20
CA ALA A 278 3.59 -5.52 10.48
C ALA A 278 4.42 -6.14 11.60
N GLU A 279 4.92 -5.30 12.48
CA GLU A 279 5.64 -5.71 13.66
C GLU A 279 5.02 -5.04 14.90
N PRO A 280 4.96 -5.73 16.05
CA PRO A 280 4.63 -5.09 17.30
C PRO A 280 5.61 -3.94 17.56
N ARG A 281 5.09 -2.77 17.80
CA ARG A 281 5.90 -1.57 18.03
C ARG A 281 5.45 -0.77 19.22
N ASN A 282 6.34 0.03 19.72
CA ASN A 282 6.06 0.99 20.78
C ASN A 282 5.85 2.37 20.19
N LEU A 283 4.95 3.12 20.81
CA LEU A 283 4.58 4.46 20.41
C LEU A 283 4.43 5.32 21.65
N THR A 284 5.13 6.45 21.71
CA THR A 284 4.88 7.46 22.75
C THR A 284 4.00 8.56 22.14
N TYR A 285 2.71 8.53 22.50
CA TYR A 285 1.75 9.55 22.08
C TYR A 285 1.70 10.69 23.08
N LEU A 286 1.90 11.91 22.59
CA LEU A 286 1.90 13.12 23.41
C LEU A 286 0.47 13.68 23.47
N HIS A 287 -0.32 13.14 24.40
CA HIS A 287 -1.72 13.53 24.54
C HIS A 287 -1.81 14.94 25.17
N PRO A 288 -2.60 15.88 24.62
CA PRO A 288 -2.58 17.29 25.03
C PRO A 288 -3.00 17.54 26.47
N ARG A 289 -3.79 16.63 27.07
CA ARG A 289 -4.23 16.75 28.47
C ARG A 289 -3.58 15.76 29.41
N ALA A 290 -3.31 14.54 28.95
CA ALA A 290 -2.73 13.49 29.80
C ALA A 290 -1.20 13.45 29.73
N GLY A 291 -0.58 14.23 28.83
CA GLY A 291 0.86 14.20 28.61
C GLY A 291 1.31 12.92 27.88
N PRO A 292 2.55 12.49 28.06
CA PRO A 292 3.09 11.32 27.38
C PRO A 292 2.33 10.04 27.77
N LEU A 293 1.97 9.25 26.76
CA LEU A 293 1.35 7.94 26.88
C LEU A 293 2.21 6.91 26.16
N SER A 294 2.75 5.95 26.88
CA SER A 294 3.56 4.86 26.33
C SER A 294 2.64 3.70 25.92
N LEU A 295 2.51 3.48 24.64
CA LEU A 295 1.58 2.52 24.06
C LEU A 295 2.33 1.43 23.27
N ALA A 296 1.91 0.19 23.42
CA ALA A 296 2.25 -0.87 22.49
C ALA A 296 1.17 -0.93 21.41
N VAL A 297 1.61 -1.01 20.15
CA VAL A 297 0.74 -1.08 18.98
C VAL A 297 0.79 -2.49 18.41
N SER A 298 -0.35 -3.16 18.37
CA SER A 298 -0.52 -4.47 17.78
C SER A 298 -1.43 -4.38 16.56
N GLU A 299 -1.04 -5.04 15.46
CA GLU A 299 -1.83 -5.13 14.23
C GLU A 299 -2.34 -6.57 14.08
N LEU A 300 -3.66 -6.73 13.97
CA LEU A 300 -4.33 -8.01 13.79
C LEU A 300 -4.84 -8.10 12.35
N ASN A 301 -4.27 -8.99 11.55
CA ASN A 301 -4.73 -9.25 10.20
C ASN A 301 -6.04 -10.03 10.21
N LEU A 302 -6.93 -9.71 9.29
CA LEU A 302 -8.23 -10.34 9.14
C LEU A 302 -8.21 -11.22 7.88
N PRO A 303 -8.32 -12.55 7.99
CA PRO A 303 -8.32 -13.44 6.82
C PRO A 303 -9.43 -13.11 5.82
N ASP A 304 -10.63 -12.75 6.31
CA ASP A 304 -11.78 -12.41 5.49
C ASP A 304 -11.73 -10.98 4.89
N LEU A 305 -10.80 -10.15 5.35
CA LEU A 305 -10.57 -8.79 4.89
C LEU A 305 -9.06 -8.53 4.74
N PRO A 306 -8.39 -9.16 3.76
CA PRO A 306 -6.92 -9.11 3.63
C PRO A 306 -6.35 -7.70 3.38
N GLU A 307 -7.21 -6.77 2.92
CA GLU A 307 -6.84 -5.36 2.73
C GLU A 307 -7.11 -4.49 3.97
N ALA A 308 -7.55 -5.08 5.09
CA ALA A 308 -7.79 -4.37 6.35
C ALA A 308 -7.15 -5.08 7.54
N ARG A 309 -6.89 -4.32 8.59
CA ARG A 309 -6.35 -4.82 9.85
C ARG A 309 -6.91 -4.04 11.03
N VAL A 310 -7.04 -4.70 12.17
CA VAL A 310 -7.38 -4.05 13.43
C VAL A 310 -6.08 -3.61 14.10
N VAL A 311 -5.98 -2.33 14.43
CA VAL A 311 -4.86 -1.75 15.17
C VAL A 311 -5.33 -1.49 16.60
N VAL A 312 -4.66 -2.11 17.56
CA VAL A 312 -4.98 -2.00 19.00
C VAL A 312 -3.83 -1.33 19.72
N HIS A 313 -4.16 -0.38 20.60
CA HIS A 313 -3.20 0.32 21.43
C HIS A 313 -3.36 -0.14 22.89
N THR A 314 -2.30 -0.69 23.48
CA THR A 314 -2.30 -1.14 24.87
C THR A 314 -1.30 -0.33 25.71
N PRO A 315 -1.65 0.07 26.95
CA PRO A 315 -0.71 0.78 27.82
C PRO A 315 0.45 -0.14 28.23
N ARG A 316 1.68 0.37 28.14
CA ARG A 316 2.90 -0.37 28.45
C ARG A 316 3.33 -0.28 29.91
N ASP A 317 2.85 0.74 30.60
CA ASP A 317 3.20 1.00 32.00
C ASP A 317 1.96 1.42 32.81
N ASP A 318 2.08 1.40 34.13
CA ASP A 318 0.99 1.70 35.03
C ASP A 318 0.62 3.19 35.02
N ASP A 319 1.57 4.08 34.76
CA ASP A 319 1.31 5.52 34.61
C ASP A 319 0.41 5.78 33.40
N THR A 320 0.74 5.21 32.25
CA THR A 320 -0.09 5.29 31.04
C THR A 320 -1.47 4.66 31.31
N ARG A 321 -1.51 3.50 31.99
CA ARG A 321 -2.77 2.83 32.32
C ARG A 321 -3.67 3.70 33.20
N ALA A 322 -3.10 4.39 34.19
CA ALA A 322 -3.82 5.30 35.06
C ALA A 322 -4.33 6.55 34.32
N LYS A 323 -3.59 7.03 33.31
CA LYS A 323 -3.92 8.20 32.50
C LYS A 323 -4.96 7.92 31.41
N MET A 324 -5.10 6.70 30.93
CA MET A 324 -6.04 6.35 29.85
C MET A 324 -7.49 6.78 30.13
N PRO A 325 -8.06 6.63 31.35
CA PRO A 325 -9.40 7.17 31.67
C PRO A 325 -9.52 8.68 31.52
N LEU A 326 -8.43 9.45 31.68
CA LEU A 326 -8.43 10.91 31.53
C LEU A 326 -8.53 11.34 30.06
N THR A 327 -8.11 10.47 29.15
CA THR A 327 -8.19 10.74 27.71
C THR A 327 -9.62 10.70 27.20
N ARG A 328 -10.52 9.98 27.90
CA ARG A 328 -11.93 9.78 27.54
C ARG A 328 -12.83 10.97 27.82
N ARG A 329 -12.34 11.99 28.54
CA ARG A 329 -13.12 13.20 28.81
C ARG A 329 -12.96 14.17 27.64
N LYS A 330 -14.03 14.35 26.84
CA LYS A 330 -14.09 15.43 25.86
C LYS A 330 -13.82 16.76 26.58
N PRO A 331 -13.09 17.72 25.97
CA PRO A 331 -13.06 19.06 26.50
C PRO A 331 -14.51 19.58 26.54
N MET A 332 -14.91 20.11 27.69
CA MET A 332 -16.11 20.98 27.71
C MET A 332 -15.74 22.21 26.89
N LEU A 333 -16.45 22.40 25.78
CA LEU A 333 -16.40 23.63 24.99
C LEU A 333 -16.95 24.78 25.80
#